data_8efe4116e8abfa1772a43043d4082e8f
#
_entry.id   8efe4116e8abfa1772a43043d4082e8f
#
_cell.length_a   1.000
_cell.length_b   1.000
_cell.length_c   1.000
_cell.angle_alpha   90.00
_cell.angle_beta   90.00
_cell.angle_gamma   90.00
#
_symmetry.space_group_name_H-M   'P 1'
#
loop_
_entity.id
_entity.type
_entity.pdbx_description
1 polymer ?
#
loop_
_entity_poly.entity_id
_entity_poly.type
_entity_poly.pdbx_seq_one_letter_code
_entity_poly.pdbx_strand_id
1 'polypeptide(L)'
;MEDLYHKRSTFFGFQKEYIAEFVYGSIDGVITTFAVVAGSAGAELAVPIVLILGFANLIADGFAMSVGSYFAAKSENESYDKHKAVEYWEIENLREKEVEEIREIYEAKGFEGDLLKQVVDVITSDDEVWVDTMMKEELEIMKDDRPPWKRGLVTFLAFNLLGFIPLSTYALTGFIDASSSDLFMLSSFSTAVALAFIGALKGYVTEQSRIKGILETVFLGGIAAIIAFFVGDILEKLL
;
A
#
# COMPACT_ATOMS: atom_id res chain seq x y z
N MET A 1 -7.13 -30.12 6.36
CA MET A 1 -6.56 -28.94 7.06
C MET A 1 -5.84 -28.02 6.06
N GLU A 2 -5.09 -28.55 5.12
CA GLU A 2 -4.36 -27.78 4.11
C GLU A 2 -5.26 -26.89 3.24
N ASP A 3 -6.41 -27.39 2.79
CA ASP A 3 -7.40 -26.65 1.99
C ASP A 3 -8.01 -25.42 2.71
N LEU A 4 -7.90 -25.34 4.04
CA LEU A 4 -8.37 -24.20 4.82
C LEU A 4 -7.40 -23.01 4.77
N TYR A 5 -6.11 -23.29 4.60
CA TYR A 5 -5.05 -22.26 4.51
C TYR A 5 -4.86 -21.73 3.09
N HIS A 6 -5.17 -22.56 2.07
CA HIS A 6 -5.01 -22.19 0.66
C HIS A 6 -6.29 -21.70 -0.02
N LYS A 7 -7.42 -21.60 0.69
CA LYS A 7 -8.63 -21.02 0.13
C LYS A 7 -8.38 -19.54 -0.20
N ARG A 8 -8.35 -19.22 -1.50
CA ARG A 8 -8.41 -17.83 -2.00
C ARG A 8 -9.68 -17.18 -1.46
N SER A 9 -9.60 -16.58 -0.26
CA SER A 9 -10.71 -15.84 0.30
C SER A 9 -10.78 -14.48 -0.38
N THR A 10 -11.84 -14.24 -1.13
CA THR A 10 -12.20 -12.90 -1.58
C THR A 10 -12.78 -12.13 -0.40
N PHE A 11 -12.18 -11.02 -0.03
CA PHE A 11 -12.72 -10.10 0.95
C PHE A 11 -13.27 -8.88 0.19
N PHE A 12 -14.57 -8.60 0.31
CA PHE A 12 -15.25 -7.53 -0.41
C PHE A 12 -15.05 -7.54 -1.94
N GLY A 13 -14.86 -8.73 -2.55
CA GLY A 13 -14.61 -8.83 -4.00
C GLY A 13 -13.18 -8.47 -4.43
N PHE A 14 -12.32 -8.02 -3.51
CA PHE A 14 -10.90 -7.84 -3.76
C PHE A 14 -10.14 -9.14 -3.49
N GLN A 15 -9.25 -9.51 -4.41
CA GLN A 15 -8.33 -10.62 -4.18
C GLN A 15 -7.36 -10.21 -3.06
N LYS A 16 -6.94 -11.16 -2.21
CA LYS A 16 -5.94 -10.93 -1.16
C LYS A 16 -4.65 -10.26 -1.70
N GLU A 17 -4.41 -10.43 -2.98
CA GLU A 17 -3.26 -9.88 -3.70
C GLU A 17 -3.15 -8.35 -3.68
N TYR A 18 -4.28 -7.62 -3.57
CA TYR A 18 -4.34 -6.15 -3.60
C TYR A 18 -4.69 -5.53 -2.25
N ILE A 19 -4.61 -6.31 -1.17
CA ILE A 19 -5.02 -5.83 0.15
C ILE A 19 -4.07 -4.76 0.69
N ALA A 20 -2.79 -4.82 0.32
CA ALA A 20 -1.80 -3.82 0.71
C ALA A 20 -2.14 -2.45 0.10
N GLU A 21 -2.46 -2.42 -1.18
CA GLU A 21 -2.88 -1.22 -1.90
C GLU A 21 -4.21 -0.67 -1.36
N PHE A 22 -5.15 -1.58 -1.02
CA PHE A 22 -6.42 -1.19 -0.41
C PHE A 22 -6.22 -0.55 0.97
N VAL A 23 -5.46 -1.19 1.85
CA VAL A 23 -5.19 -0.68 3.21
C VAL A 23 -4.43 0.63 3.15
N TYR A 24 -3.39 0.72 2.31
CA TYR A 24 -2.59 1.93 2.14
C TYR A 24 -3.43 3.10 1.64
N GLY A 25 -4.16 2.92 0.53
CA GLY A 25 -5.03 3.95 -0.03
C GLY A 25 -6.14 4.37 0.95
N SER A 26 -6.73 3.41 1.68
CA SER A 26 -7.78 3.69 2.67
C SER A 26 -7.29 4.53 3.84
N ILE A 27 -6.14 4.16 4.43
CA ILE A 27 -5.55 4.90 5.57
C ILE A 27 -5.24 6.32 5.16
N ASP A 28 -4.55 6.48 4.03
CA ASP A 28 -4.12 7.78 3.56
C ASP A 28 -5.32 8.67 3.17
N GLY A 29 -6.30 8.11 2.44
CA GLY A 29 -7.52 8.83 2.09
C GLY A 29 -8.31 9.34 3.30
N VAL A 30 -8.46 8.51 4.33
CA VAL A 30 -9.15 8.92 5.56
C VAL A 30 -8.38 9.98 6.33
N ILE A 31 -7.06 9.80 6.50
CA ILE A 31 -6.22 10.72 7.28
C ILE A 31 -6.10 12.08 6.59
N THR A 32 -5.80 12.12 5.29
CA THR A 32 -5.60 13.37 4.54
C THR A 32 -6.89 14.16 4.40
N THR A 33 -8.00 13.50 4.08
CA THR A 33 -9.30 14.19 4.02
C THR A 33 -9.75 14.68 5.39
N PHE A 34 -9.53 13.88 6.44
CA PHE A 34 -9.84 14.36 7.80
C PHE A 34 -8.93 15.52 8.24
N ALA A 35 -7.67 15.53 7.81
CA ALA A 35 -6.78 16.67 8.05
C ALA A 35 -7.31 17.96 7.39
N VAL A 36 -7.84 17.87 6.16
CA VAL A 36 -8.51 19.01 5.50
C VAL A 36 -9.73 19.47 6.30
N VAL A 37 -10.57 18.54 6.76
CA VAL A 37 -11.74 18.85 7.60
C VAL A 37 -11.31 19.50 8.92
N ALA A 38 -10.31 18.92 9.62
CA ALA A 38 -9.82 19.42 10.90
C ALA A 38 -9.16 20.80 10.77
N GLY A 39 -8.31 21.00 9.75
CA GLY A 39 -7.70 22.30 9.47
C GLY A 39 -8.73 23.37 9.12
N SER A 40 -9.74 23.00 8.32
CA SER A 40 -10.86 23.89 8.00
C SER A 40 -11.71 24.24 9.22
N ALA A 41 -11.92 23.27 10.12
CA ALA A 41 -12.64 23.52 11.38
C ALA A 41 -11.84 24.41 12.33
N GLY A 42 -10.51 24.22 12.41
CA GLY A 42 -9.60 25.08 13.17
C GLY A 42 -9.58 26.54 12.68
N ALA A 43 -9.71 26.73 11.36
CA ALA A 43 -9.79 28.04 10.72
C ALA A 43 -11.23 28.58 10.58
N GLU A 44 -12.20 27.98 11.24
CA GLU A 44 -13.62 28.35 11.22
C GLU A 44 -14.22 28.57 9.82
N LEU A 45 -13.73 27.80 8.82
CA LEU A 45 -14.17 27.93 7.44
C LEU A 45 -15.62 27.47 7.24
N ALA A 46 -16.32 28.16 6.34
CA ALA A 46 -17.70 27.84 5.99
C ALA A 46 -17.79 26.45 5.32
N VAL A 47 -18.88 25.72 5.59
CA VAL A 47 -19.14 24.37 5.07
C VAL A 47 -18.90 24.21 3.54
N PRO A 48 -19.33 25.14 2.67
CA PRO A 48 -19.05 25.03 1.24
C PRO A 48 -17.55 25.00 0.90
N ILE A 49 -16.72 25.74 1.67
CA ILE A 49 -15.26 25.77 1.47
C ILE A 49 -14.66 24.42 1.89
N VAL A 50 -15.09 23.87 3.02
CA VAL A 50 -14.67 22.53 3.48
C VAL A 50 -14.97 21.47 2.43
N LEU A 51 -16.16 21.51 1.82
CA LEU A 51 -16.56 20.59 0.76
C LEU A 51 -15.70 20.75 -0.50
N ILE A 52 -15.48 21.98 -0.96
CA ILE A 52 -14.65 22.25 -2.14
C ILE A 52 -13.23 21.72 -1.92
N LEU A 53 -12.60 22.06 -0.79
CA LEU A 53 -11.25 21.62 -0.47
C LEU A 53 -11.18 20.10 -0.28
N GLY A 54 -12.15 19.52 0.43
CA GLY A 54 -12.22 18.09 0.68
C GLY A 54 -12.39 17.26 -0.60
N PHE A 55 -13.31 17.65 -1.49
CA PHE A 55 -13.47 16.95 -2.78
C PHE A 55 -12.29 17.17 -3.70
N ALA A 56 -11.71 18.39 -3.74
CA ALA A 56 -10.50 18.63 -4.52
C ALA A 56 -9.34 17.74 -4.04
N ASN A 57 -9.15 17.63 -2.72
CA ASN A 57 -8.16 16.75 -2.14
C ASN A 57 -8.43 15.28 -2.50
N LEU A 58 -9.66 14.79 -2.30
CA LEU A 58 -10.01 13.40 -2.61
C LEU A 58 -9.64 13.01 -4.05
N ILE A 59 -9.99 13.83 -5.02
CA ILE A 59 -9.74 13.51 -6.42
C ILE A 59 -8.26 13.68 -6.78
N ALA A 60 -7.63 14.80 -6.37
CA ALA A 60 -6.26 15.10 -6.74
C ALA A 60 -5.25 14.14 -6.07
N ASP A 61 -5.35 13.97 -4.75
CA ASP A 61 -4.44 13.09 -4.02
C ASP A 61 -4.71 11.63 -4.34
N GLY A 62 -5.98 11.22 -4.43
CA GLY A 62 -6.33 9.86 -4.84
C GLY A 62 -5.78 9.53 -6.23
N PHE A 63 -5.82 10.47 -7.19
CA PHE A 63 -5.21 10.30 -8.50
C PHE A 63 -3.68 10.25 -8.41
N ALA A 64 -3.05 11.16 -7.67
CA ALA A 64 -1.60 11.19 -7.50
C ALA A 64 -1.06 9.89 -6.88
N MET A 65 -1.71 9.37 -5.84
CA MET A 65 -1.37 8.09 -5.23
C MET A 65 -1.55 6.90 -6.18
N SER A 66 -2.65 6.91 -6.94
CA SER A 66 -2.91 5.89 -7.96
C SER A 66 -1.80 5.83 -9.01
N VAL A 67 -1.42 6.99 -9.53
CA VAL A 67 -0.32 7.13 -10.50
C VAL A 67 1.01 6.71 -9.88
N GLY A 68 1.27 7.10 -8.62
CA GLY A 68 2.46 6.68 -7.87
C GLY A 68 2.54 5.15 -7.71
N SER A 69 1.44 4.52 -7.28
CA SER A 69 1.33 3.06 -7.16
C SER A 69 1.53 2.33 -8.49
N TYR A 70 0.95 2.88 -9.57
CA TYR A 70 1.13 2.35 -10.92
C TYR A 70 2.60 2.39 -11.35
N PHE A 71 3.25 3.56 -11.24
CA PHE A 71 4.65 3.71 -11.66
C PHE A 71 5.62 2.95 -10.79
N ALA A 72 5.37 2.83 -9.48
CA ALA A 72 6.18 2.00 -8.59
C ALA A 72 6.18 0.54 -9.07
N ALA A 73 4.99 -0.03 -9.27
CA ALA A 73 4.86 -1.41 -9.76
C ALA A 73 5.43 -1.61 -11.17
N LYS A 74 5.26 -0.62 -12.05
CA LYS A 74 5.85 -0.67 -13.39
C LYS A 74 7.36 -0.64 -13.34
N SER A 75 7.96 0.23 -12.52
CA SER A 75 9.41 0.32 -12.36
C SER A 75 10.02 -0.94 -11.73
N GLU A 76 9.32 -1.57 -10.78
CA GLU A 76 9.72 -2.86 -10.21
C GLU A 76 9.81 -3.93 -11.32
N ASN A 77 8.80 -4.02 -12.19
CA ASN A 77 8.79 -4.97 -13.31
C ASN A 77 9.88 -4.65 -14.35
N GLU A 78 10.05 -3.38 -14.73
CA GLU A 78 11.10 -2.95 -15.66
C GLU A 78 12.51 -3.24 -15.11
N SER A 79 12.69 -3.08 -13.79
CA SER A 79 13.94 -3.43 -13.11
C SER A 79 14.19 -4.94 -13.13
N TYR A 80 13.15 -5.75 -12.87
CA TYR A 80 13.23 -7.20 -13.00
C TYR A 80 13.67 -7.61 -14.40
N ASP A 81 12.98 -7.12 -15.43
CA ASP A 81 13.29 -7.47 -16.83
C ASP A 81 14.71 -7.05 -17.23
N LYS A 82 15.18 -5.90 -16.72
CA LYS A 82 16.55 -5.45 -16.93
C LYS A 82 17.57 -6.41 -16.30
N HIS A 83 17.39 -6.77 -15.05
CA HIS A 83 18.31 -7.69 -14.36
C HIS A 83 18.29 -9.08 -15.04
N LYS A 84 17.10 -9.58 -15.38
CA LYS A 84 16.97 -10.83 -16.13
C LYS A 84 17.74 -10.82 -17.47
N ALA A 85 17.75 -9.72 -18.17
CA ALA A 85 18.52 -9.57 -19.40
C ALA A 85 20.04 -9.53 -19.14
N VAL A 86 20.48 -8.97 -18.00
CA VAL A 86 21.90 -8.98 -17.59
C VAL A 86 22.34 -10.43 -17.29
N GLU A 87 21.55 -11.18 -16.52
CA GLU A 87 21.84 -12.59 -16.22
C GLU A 87 22.01 -13.44 -17.48
N TYR A 88 21.12 -13.28 -18.47
CA TYR A 88 21.28 -13.97 -19.76
C TYR A 88 22.58 -13.62 -20.45
N TRP A 89 22.97 -12.34 -20.41
CA TRP A 89 24.23 -11.88 -21.00
C TRP A 89 25.45 -12.45 -20.26
N GLU A 90 25.42 -12.53 -18.92
CA GLU A 90 26.49 -13.05 -18.10
C GLU A 90 26.65 -14.56 -18.31
N ILE A 91 25.58 -15.33 -18.33
CA ILE A 91 25.60 -16.76 -18.67
C ILE A 91 26.23 -17.01 -20.05
N GLU A 92 25.96 -16.15 -21.04
CA GLU A 92 26.51 -16.29 -22.37
C GLU A 92 27.99 -15.90 -22.44
N ASN A 93 28.42 -14.87 -21.71
CA ASN A 93 29.74 -14.27 -21.86
C ASN A 93 30.72 -14.60 -20.73
N LEU A 94 30.22 -14.94 -19.54
CA LEU A 94 31.00 -15.19 -18.31
C LEU A 94 30.70 -16.56 -17.69
N ARG A 95 30.32 -17.53 -18.51
CA ARG A 95 29.77 -18.84 -18.11
C ARG A 95 30.49 -19.53 -16.95
N GLU A 96 31.83 -19.52 -16.95
CA GLU A 96 32.63 -20.18 -15.90
C GLU A 96 32.42 -19.51 -14.52
N LYS A 97 32.32 -18.19 -14.51
CA LYS A 97 32.05 -17.40 -13.31
C LYS A 97 30.63 -17.67 -12.78
N GLU A 98 29.67 -17.65 -13.66
CA GLU A 98 28.26 -17.88 -13.32
C GLU A 98 28.01 -19.32 -12.79
N VAL A 99 28.74 -20.33 -13.30
CA VAL A 99 28.73 -21.69 -12.76
C VAL A 99 29.30 -21.74 -11.34
N GLU A 100 30.34 -20.95 -11.05
CA GLU A 100 30.93 -20.89 -9.72
C GLU A 100 29.98 -20.20 -8.73
N GLU A 101 29.25 -19.16 -9.14
CA GLU A 101 28.25 -18.48 -8.31
C GLU A 101 27.11 -19.44 -7.92
N ILE A 102 26.55 -20.22 -8.86
CA ILE A 102 25.60 -21.30 -8.52
C ILE A 102 26.21 -22.28 -7.52
N ARG A 103 27.50 -22.65 -7.68
CA ARG A 103 28.17 -23.54 -6.75
C ARG A 103 28.24 -22.95 -5.35
N GLU A 104 28.68 -21.69 -5.21
CA GLU A 104 28.78 -20.97 -3.94
C GLU A 104 27.42 -20.87 -3.25
N ILE A 105 26.35 -20.52 -4.00
CA ILE A 105 24.98 -20.43 -3.47
C ILE A 105 24.53 -21.77 -2.88
N TYR A 106 24.74 -22.88 -3.59
CA TYR A 106 24.28 -24.18 -3.13
C TYR A 106 25.19 -24.81 -2.08
N GLU A 107 26.50 -24.51 -2.08
CA GLU A 107 27.43 -24.87 -1.00
C GLU A 107 27.00 -24.19 0.31
N ALA A 108 26.64 -22.90 0.26
CA ALA A 108 26.13 -22.15 1.42
C ALA A 108 24.82 -22.74 1.96
N LYS A 109 24.02 -23.41 1.11
CA LYS A 109 22.81 -24.16 1.51
C LYS A 109 23.11 -25.55 2.10
N GLY A 110 24.39 -25.98 2.14
CA GLY A 110 24.83 -27.23 2.74
C GLY A 110 24.91 -28.39 1.77
N PHE A 111 24.93 -28.17 0.45
CA PHE A 111 25.24 -29.19 -0.53
C PHE A 111 26.74 -29.39 -0.62
N GLU A 112 27.21 -30.65 -0.68
CA GLU A 112 28.64 -30.98 -0.73
C GLU A 112 28.95 -32.13 -1.70
N GLY A 113 30.20 -32.24 -2.16
CA GLY A 113 30.71 -33.33 -2.94
C GLY A 113 29.95 -33.60 -4.26
N ASP A 114 29.64 -34.86 -4.53
CA ASP A 114 28.97 -35.27 -5.77
C ASP A 114 27.53 -34.71 -5.88
N LEU A 115 26.84 -34.51 -4.75
CA LEU A 115 25.51 -33.95 -4.77
C LEU A 115 25.52 -32.48 -5.20
N LEU A 116 26.46 -31.67 -4.69
CA LEU A 116 26.65 -30.28 -5.12
C LEU A 116 26.90 -30.22 -6.63
N LYS A 117 27.81 -31.06 -7.13
CA LYS A 117 28.10 -31.14 -8.57
C LYS A 117 26.85 -31.43 -9.40
N GLN A 118 26.05 -32.43 -8.98
CA GLN A 118 24.82 -32.81 -9.70
C GLN A 118 23.80 -31.64 -9.70
N VAL A 119 23.66 -30.95 -8.61
CA VAL A 119 22.73 -29.78 -8.52
C VAL A 119 23.19 -28.69 -9.48
N VAL A 120 24.48 -28.33 -9.45
CA VAL A 120 25.06 -27.32 -10.36
C VAL A 120 24.85 -27.75 -11.83
N ASP A 121 25.18 -29.00 -12.18
CA ASP A 121 25.03 -29.53 -13.55
C ASP A 121 23.55 -29.45 -14.01
N VAL A 122 22.58 -29.73 -13.15
CA VAL A 122 21.16 -29.68 -13.50
C VAL A 122 20.73 -28.22 -13.74
N ILE A 123 21.07 -27.30 -12.86
CA ILE A 123 20.66 -25.88 -12.97
C ILE A 123 21.29 -25.24 -14.22
N THR A 124 22.58 -25.47 -14.45
CA THR A 124 23.33 -24.86 -15.56
C THR A 124 23.13 -25.54 -16.93
N SER A 125 22.32 -26.62 -16.97
CA SER A 125 21.92 -27.28 -18.20
C SER A 125 20.78 -26.60 -18.96
N ASP A 126 20.02 -25.71 -18.29
CA ASP A 126 18.90 -24.98 -18.86
C ASP A 126 19.04 -23.52 -18.49
N ASP A 127 19.22 -22.66 -19.49
CA ASP A 127 19.48 -21.23 -19.27
C ASP A 127 18.31 -20.52 -18.59
N GLU A 128 17.05 -20.95 -18.80
CA GLU A 128 15.88 -20.35 -18.13
C GLU A 128 15.86 -20.71 -16.65
N VAL A 129 16.13 -21.96 -16.30
CA VAL A 129 16.24 -22.42 -14.90
C VAL A 129 17.41 -21.73 -14.21
N TRP A 130 18.51 -21.56 -14.92
CA TRP A 130 19.71 -20.90 -14.41
C TRP A 130 19.43 -19.42 -14.09
N VAL A 131 18.94 -18.66 -15.07
CA VAL A 131 18.57 -17.25 -14.87
C VAL A 131 17.54 -17.09 -13.75
N ASP A 132 16.50 -17.92 -13.71
CA ASP A 132 15.48 -17.84 -12.63
C ASP A 132 16.09 -18.17 -11.26
N THR A 133 17.12 -19.00 -11.21
CA THR A 133 17.84 -19.31 -9.97
C THR A 133 18.68 -18.12 -9.52
N MET A 134 19.46 -17.50 -10.42
CA MET A 134 20.26 -16.32 -10.13
C MET A 134 19.39 -15.15 -9.67
N MET A 135 18.30 -14.85 -10.38
CA MET A 135 17.35 -13.82 -10.00
C MET A 135 16.81 -13.99 -8.58
N LYS A 136 16.55 -15.24 -8.14
CA LYS A 136 15.97 -15.54 -6.82
C LYS A 136 17.01 -15.65 -5.71
N GLU A 137 18.12 -16.30 -5.98
CA GLU A 137 19.06 -16.73 -4.94
C GLU A 137 20.21 -15.75 -4.75
N GLU A 138 20.65 -15.10 -5.82
CA GLU A 138 21.72 -14.10 -5.78
C GLU A 138 21.16 -12.68 -5.62
N LEU A 139 20.27 -12.29 -6.53
CA LEU A 139 19.72 -10.93 -6.58
C LEU A 139 18.54 -10.72 -5.62
N GLU A 140 17.95 -11.79 -5.09
CA GLU A 140 16.74 -11.77 -4.24
C GLU A 140 15.55 -11.03 -4.90
N ILE A 141 15.48 -11.01 -6.24
CA ILE A 141 14.45 -10.32 -7.02
C ILE A 141 13.42 -11.34 -7.53
N MET A 142 12.17 -11.13 -7.18
CA MET A 142 11.05 -11.93 -7.67
C MET A 142 10.14 -11.10 -8.55
N LYS A 143 9.64 -11.73 -9.63
CA LYS A 143 8.67 -11.09 -10.51
C LYS A 143 7.33 -10.89 -9.82
N ASP A 144 6.80 -9.67 -9.89
CA ASP A 144 5.41 -9.41 -9.53
C ASP A 144 4.52 -9.49 -10.77
N ASP A 145 3.74 -10.57 -10.89
CA ASP A 145 2.86 -10.81 -12.03
C ASP A 145 1.56 -9.98 -11.98
N ARG A 146 1.36 -9.20 -10.91
CA ARG A 146 0.18 -8.35 -10.77
C ARG A 146 0.26 -7.16 -11.73
N PRO A 147 -0.79 -6.93 -12.55
CA PRO A 147 -0.78 -5.79 -13.46
C PRO A 147 -0.67 -4.45 -12.74
N PRO A 148 0.31 -3.58 -13.07
CA PRO A 148 0.52 -2.30 -12.40
C PRO A 148 -0.72 -1.40 -12.35
N TRP A 149 -1.52 -1.39 -13.44
CA TRP A 149 -2.74 -0.58 -13.49
C TRP A 149 -3.80 -1.01 -12.47
N LYS A 150 -3.86 -2.28 -12.10
CA LYS A 150 -4.79 -2.76 -11.06
C LYS A 150 -4.36 -2.29 -9.68
N ARG A 151 -3.06 -2.28 -9.39
CA ARG A 151 -2.52 -1.73 -8.14
C ARG A 151 -2.92 -0.25 -8.00
N GLY A 152 -2.69 0.57 -9.04
CA GLY A 152 -3.12 1.96 -9.08
C GLY A 152 -4.63 2.13 -8.91
N LEU A 153 -5.44 1.34 -9.63
CA LEU A 153 -6.89 1.43 -9.55
C LEU A 153 -7.42 1.11 -8.14
N VAL A 154 -6.90 0.06 -7.50
CA VAL A 154 -7.30 -0.31 -6.13
C VAL A 154 -6.94 0.79 -5.15
N THR A 155 -5.74 1.37 -5.27
CA THR A 155 -5.31 2.52 -4.46
C THR A 155 -6.26 3.70 -4.64
N PHE A 156 -6.62 4.05 -5.88
CA PHE A 156 -7.56 5.14 -6.17
C PHE A 156 -8.94 4.92 -5.54
N LEU A 157 -9.51 3.75 -5.76
CA LEU A 157 -10.84 3.42 -5.24
C LEU A 157 -10.85 3.38 -3.72
N ALA A 158 -9.84 2.77 -3.09
CA ALA A 158 -9.72 2.70 -1.65
C ALA A 158 -9.59 4.10 -1.03
N PHE A 159 -8.73 4.95 -1.58
CA PHE A 159 -8.54 6.33 -1.16
C PHE A 159 -9.85 7.13 -1.20
N ASN A 160 -10.52 7.11 -2.35
CA ASN A 160 -11.74 7.91 -2.54
C ASN A 160 -12.91 7.38 -1.71
N LEU A 161 -13.14 6.06 -1.66
CA LEU A 161 -14.27 5.46 -0.94
C LEU A 161 -14.15 5.68 0.57
N LEU A 162 -13.00 5.39 1.15
CA LEU A 162 -12.80 5.52 2.58
C LEU A 162 -12.51 6.97 2.97
N GLY A 163 -11.76 7.72 2.17
CA GLY A 163 -11.49 9.13 2.37
C GLY A 163 -12.74 10.03 2.25
N PHE A 164 -13.81 9.56 1.60
CA PHE A 164 -15.09 10.27 1.62
C PHE A 164 -15.78 10.23 2.99
N ILE A 165 -15.47 9.28 3.87
CA ILE A 165 -16.14 9.15 5.18
C ILE A 165 -16.02 10.41 6.04
N PRO A 166 -14.85 11.03 6.28
CA PRO A 166 -14.74 12.27 7.00
C PRO A 166 -15.57 13.42 6.42
N LEU A 167 -15.64 13.49 5.09
CA LEU A 167 -16.32 14.53 4.34
C LEU A 167 -17.85 14.32 4.25
N SER A 168 -18.29 13.09 4.41
CA SER A 168 -19.71 12.71 4.25
C SER A 168 -20.64 13.47 5.18
N THR A 169 -20.21 13.77 6.41
CA THR A 169 -20.99 14.54 7.39
C THR A 169 -21.27 15.96 6.91
N TYR A 170 -20.29 16.59 6.27
CA TYR A 170 -20.42 17.91 5.67
C TYR A 170 -21.24 17.89 4.38
N ALA A 171 -21.13 16.82 3.58
CA ALA A 171 -21.93 16.65 2.37
C ALA A 171 -23.43 16.43 2.66
N LEU A 172 -23.76 15.92 3.84
CA LEU A 172 -25.14 15.67 4.27
C LEU A 172 -25.80 16.83 5.02
N THR A 173 -25.15 18.00 5.15
CA THR A 173 -25.71 19.17 5.86
C THR A 173 -27.03 19.66 5.30
N GLY A 174 -27.32 19.42 4.02
CA GLY A 174 -28.64 19.71 3.45
C GLY A 174 -29.80 18.90 4.03
N PHE A 175 -29.48 17.80 4.76
CA PHE A 175 -30.44 16.88 5.38
C PHE A 175 -30.34 16.87 6.91
N ILE A 176 -29.29 17.48 7.48
CA ILE A 176 -29.02 17.48 8.92
C ILE A 176 -28.91 18.93 9.38
N ASP A 177 -29.81 19.33 10.27
CA ASP A 177 -29.77 20.67 10.90
C ASP A 177 -28.79 20.61 12.09
N ALA A 178 -27.48 20.83 11.78
CA ALA A 178 -26.39 20.71 12.75
C ALA A 178 -25.48 21.93 12.71
N SER A 179 -24.94 22.31 13.87
CA SER A 179 -23.94 23.37 13.95
C SER A 179 -22.58 22.91 13.38
N SER A 180 -21.68 23.85 13.07
CA SER A 180 -20.32 23.50 12.57
C SER A 180 -19.56 22.62 13.56
N SER A 181 -19.71 22.85 14.88
CA SER A 181 -19.09 22.02 15.91
C SER A 181 -19.67 20.60 15.96
N ASP A 182 -20.99 20.43 15.74
CA ASP A 182 -21.60 19.10 15.68
C ASP A 182 -21.14 18.33 14.46
N LEU A 183 -21.00 18.99 13.31
CA LEU A 183 -20.48 18.39 12.08
C LEU A 183 -19.04 17.92 12.26
N PHE A 184 -18.18 18.73 12.89
CA PHE A 184 -16.81 18.35 13.18
C PHE A 184 -16.73 17.16 14.15
N MET A 185 -17.55 17.15 15.20
CA MET A 185 -17.62 16.05 16.15
C MET A 185 -18.07 14.75 15.46
N LEU A 186 -19.11 14.81 14.63
CA LEU A 186 -19.60 13.66 13.89
C LEU A 186 -18.58 13.15 12.87
N SER A 187 -17.90 14.05 12.16
CA SER A 187 -16.80 13.72 11.26
C SER A 187 -15.65 13.04 11.99
N SER A 188 -15.26 13.57 13.16
CA SER A 188 -14.21 12.97 13.99
C SER A 188 -14.58 11.56 14.44
N PHE A 189 -15.82 11.36 14.87
CA PHE A 189 -16.30 10.03 15.27
C PHE A 189 -16.32 9.03 14.10
N SER A 190 -16.90 9.44 12.97
CA SER A 190 -16.95 8.56 11.78
C SER A 190 -15.55 8.23 11.25
N THR A 191 -14.62 9.17 11.29
CA THR A 191 -13.20 8.98 10.96
C THR A 191 -12.53 7.95 11.89
N ALA A 192 -12.73 8.09 13.20
CA ALA A 192 -12.17 7.15 14.18
C ALA A 192 -12.71 5.72 13.96
N VAL A 193 -14.00 5.57 13.64
CA VAL A 193 -14.62 4.27 13.29
C VAL A 193 -14.02 3.73 12.00
N ALA A 194 -13.84 4.54 10.96
CA ALA A 194 -13.22 4.12 9.70
C ALA A 194 -11.78 3.65 9.91
N LEU A 195 -10.96 4.43 10.65
CA LEU A 195 -9.58 4.06 10.97
C LEU A 195 -9.50 2.78 11.82
N ALA A 196 -10.40 2.63 12.78
CA ALA A 196 -10.48 1.41 13.58
C ALA A 196 -10.82 0.18 12.71
N PHE A 197 -11.75 0.31 11.78
CA PHE A 197 -12.09 -0.74 10.83
C PHE A 197 -10.90 -1.11 9.93
N ILE A 198 -10.23 -0.11 9.34
CA ILE A 198 -9.05 -0.34 8.48
C ILE A 198 -7.91 -0.96 9.29
N GLY A 199 -7.66 -0.50 10.51
CA GLY A 199 -6.65 -1.06 11.41
C GLY A 199 -6.94 -2.51 11.81
N ALA A 200 -8.21 -2.83 12.07
CA ALA A 200 -8.64 -4.22 12.32
C ALA A 200 -8.45 -5.10 11.08
N LEU A 201 -8.77 -4.59 9.88
CA LEU A 201 -8.58 -5.29 8.62
C LEU A 201 -7.09 -5.55 8.34
N LYS A 202 -6.22 -4.54 8.55
CA LYS A 202 -4.77 -4.69 8.49
C LYS A 202 -4.31 -5.82 9.40
N GLY A 203 -4.71 -5.79 10.69
CA GLY A 203 -4.34 -6.83 11.65
C GLY A 203 -4.85 -8.22 11.26
N TYR A 204 -6.03 -8.33 10.67
CA TYR A 204 -6.58 -9.59 10.19
C TYR A 204 -5.76 -10.18 9.02
N VAL A 205 -5.36 -9.34 8.08
CA VAL A 205 -4.64 -9.77 6.87
C VAL A 205 -3.18 -10.11 7.17
N THR A 206 -2.55 -9.34 8.07
CA THR A 206 -1.14 -9.57 8.48
C THR A 206 -0.99 -10.62 9.57
N GLU A 207 -2.10 -11.23 10.01
CA GLU A 207 -2.13 -12.20 11.13
C GLU A 207 -1.54 -11.62 12.45
N GLN A 208 -1.59 -10.28 12.56
CA GLN A 208 -1.16 -9.54 13.76
C GLN A 208 -2.36 -9.22 14.67
N SER A 209 -2.07 -8.71 15.84
CA SER A 209 -3.11 -8.27 16.78
C SER A 209 -3.99 -7.17 16.17
N ARG A 210 -5.29 -7.45 16.00
CA ARG A 210 -6.28 -6.48 15.50
C ARG A 210 -6.36 -5.23 16.39
N ILE A 211 -6.25 -5.42 17.70
CA ILE A 211 -6.28 -4.32 18.69
C ILE A 211 -5.09 -3.39 18.46
N LYS A 212 -3.89 -3.96 18.23
CA LYS A 212 -2.69 -3.17 17.93
C LYS A 212 -2.88 -2.37 16.64
N GLY A 213 -3.38 -3.00 15.57
CA GLY A 213 -3.67 -2.31 14.31
C GLY A 213 -4.67 -1.16 14.47
N ILE A 214 -5.75 -1.36 15.24
CA ILE A 214 -6.74 -0.31 15.55
C ILE A 214 -6.07 0.85 16.30
N LEU A 215 -5.31 0.56 17.36
CA LEU A 215 -4.67 1.61 18.16
C LEU A 215 -3.66 2.41 17.34
N GLU A 216 -2.86 1.76 16.51
CA GLU A 216 -1.89 2.42 15.62
C GLU A 216 -2.59 3.38 14.65
N THR A 217 -3.60 2.93 13.92
CA THR A 217 -4.27 3.76 12.91
C THR A 217 -5.04 4.92 13.51
N VAL A 218 -5.78 4.69 14.60
CA VAL A 218 -6.54 5.73 15.28
C VAL A 218 -5.61 6.77 15.94
N PHE A 219 -4.52 6.32 16.55
CA PHE A 219 -3.53 7.21 17.16
C PHE A 219 -2.84 8.10 16.14
N LEU A 220 -2.38 7.53 15.01
CA LEU A 220 -1.73 8.29 13.95
C LEU A 220 -2.70 9.27 13.28
N GLY A 221 -3.92 8.85 13.00
CA GLY A 221 -4.97 9.74 12.47
C GLY A 221 -5.33 10.87 13.44
N GLY A 222 -5.38 10.57 14.74
CA GLY A 222 -5.60 11.58 15.78
C GLY A 222 -4.49 12.63 15.84
N ILE A 223 -3.23 12.22 15.74
CA ILE A 223 -2.09 13.16 15.67
C ILE A 223 -2.20 14.05 14.44
N ALA A 224 -2.45 13.48 13.26
CA ALA A 224 -2.59 14.25 12.03
C ALA A 224 -3.72 15.31 12.14
N ALA A 225 -4.85 14.91 12.69
CA ALA A 225 -5.98 15.81 12.92
C ALA A 225 -5.66 16.96 13.87
N ILE A 226 -5.00 16.68 14.99
CA ILE A 226 -4.58 17.68 15.97
C ILE A 226 -3.65 18.70 15.31
N ILE A 227 -2.64 18.22 14.60
CA ILE A 227 -1.69 19.09 13.88
C ILE A 227 -2.44 19.97 12.88
N ALA A 228 -3.30 19.38 12.04
CA ALA A 228 -4.05 20.13 11.03
C ALA A 228 -4.98 21.18 11.64
N PHE A 229 -5.68 20.83 12.73
CA PHE A 229 -6.55 21.75 13.44
C PHE A 229 -5.79 22.99 13.97
N PHE A 230 -4.68 22.76 14.67
CA PHE A 230 -3.88 23.88 15.19
C PHE A 230 -3.22 24.72 14.09
N VAL A 231 -2.83 24.11 12.98
CA VAL A 231 -2.34 24.87 11.82
C VAL A 231 -3.44 25.77 11.27
N GLY A 232 -4.68 25.26 11.16
CA GLY A 232 -5.84 26.05 10.75
C GLY A 232 -6.11 27.22 11.69
N ASP A 233 -6.20 26.98 13.01
CA ASP A 233 -6.44 27.99 14.05
C ASP A 233 -5.35 29.09 14.08
N ILE A 234 -4.08 28.69 13.90
CA ILE A 234 -2.97 29.65 13.87
C ILE A 234 -3.02 30.52 12.61
N LEU A 235 -3.26 29.89 11.45
CA LEU A 235 -3.32 30.64 10.19
C LEU A 235 -4.52 31.61 10.14
N GLU A 236 -5.67 31.17 10.64
CA GLU A 236 -6.84 32.05 10.76
C GLU A 236 -6.55 33.31 11.57
N LYS A 237 -5.81 33.22 12.69
CA LYS A 237 -5.41 34.32 13.52
C LYS A 237 -4.33 35.21 12.93
N LEU A 238 -3.54 34.72 11.97
CA LEU A 238 -2.44 35.45 11.37
C LEU A 238 -2.83 36.19 10.09
N LEU A 239 -3.88 35.71 9.39
CA LEU A 239 -4.38 36.26 8.11
C LEU A 239 -5.56 37.20 8.31
#